data_89d6730cbe825670257ab404e95ef2e8
#
_entry.id   89d6730cbe825670257ab404e95ef2e8
#
_cell.length_a   1.000
_cell.length_b   1.000
_cell.length_c   1.000
_cell.angle_alpha   90.00
_cell.angle_beta   90.00
_cell.angle_gamma   90.00
#
_symmetry.space_group_name_H-M   'P 1'
#
loop_
_entity.id
_entity.type
_entity.pdbx_description
1 polymer ?
#
loop_
_entity_poly.entity_id
_entity_poly.type
_entity_poly.pdbx_seq_one_letter_code
_entity_poly.pdbx_strand_id
1 'polypeptide(L)'
;GDDWEKYWKDSETRLIHFIGKDNIVFHCIIFPCMLKAEGSFILPDNVPANEFLNLEGEKISTSRNHAVWLHEYLKELPGRRDELRYVLNSISPETKDADFTWKDYQQKVNSELV
;
A
#
# COMPACT_ATOMS: atom_id res chain seq x y z
N GLY A 1 -1.04 14.54 -20.14
CA GLY A 1 0.09 14.96 -20.97
C GLY A 1 0.91 13.76 -21.40
N ASP A 2 1.79 13.92 -22.38
CA ASP A 2 2.53 12.84 -23.04
C ASP A 2 3.73 12.35 -22.23
N ASP A 3 3.94 12.89 -21.03
CA ASP A 3 5.07 12.54 -20.16
C ASP A 3 5.01 11.15 -19.52
N TRP A 4 3.88 10.44 -19.62
CA TRP A 4 3.70 9.13 -19.02
C TRP A 4 4.62 8.06 -19.62
N GLU A 5 5.01 8.21 -20.90
CA GLU A 5 5.84 7.24 -21.60
C GLU A 5 7.22 7.05 -20.95
N LYS A 6 7.81 8.11 -20.41
CA LYS A 6 9.08 8.02 -19.69
C LYS A 6 9.02 7.18 -18.41
N TYR A 7 7.82 6.99 -17.84
CA TYR A 7 7.63 6.16 -16.65
C TYR A 7 7.32 4.70 -16.98
N TRP A 8 6.87 4.43 -18.22
CA TRP A 8 6.39 3.12 -18.60
C TRP A 8 7.16 2.46 -19.74
N LYS A 9 7.95 3.24 -20.50
CA LYS A 9 8.64 2.75 -21.70
C LYS A 9 10.15 3.01 -21.68
N ASP A 10 10.64 3.87 -20.81
CA ASP A 10 12.06 4.18 -20.72
C ASP A 10 12.79 3.09 -19.95
N SER A 11 13.80 2.46 -20.56
CA SER A 11 14.60 1.38 -19.96
C SER A 11 15.41 1.81 -18.73
N GLU A 12 15.66 3.09 -18.56
CA GLU A 12 16.36 3.63 -17.38
C GLU A 12 15.41 3.84 -16.18
N THR A 13 14.09 3.73 -16.40
CA THR A 13 13.09 3.84 -15.34
C THR A 13 12.98 2.51 -14.58
N ARG A 14 13.00 2.58 -13.26
CA ARG A 14 12.70 1.44 -12.39
C ARG A 14 11.23 1.42 -12.00
N LEU A 15 10.54 0.33 -12.33
CA LEU A 15 9.14 0.13 -12.02
C LEU A 15 9.00 -0.83 -10.82
N ILE A 16 8.41 -0.34 -9.73
CA ILE A 16 8.21 -1.11 -8.50
C ILE A 16 6.71 -1.13 -8.16
N HIS A 17 6.14 -2.33 -8.00
CA HIS A 17 4.74 -2.52 -7.65
C HIS A 17 4.60 -2.91 -6.18
N PHE A 18 4.07 -2.03 -5.34
CA PHE A 18 3.67 -2.36 -3.97
C PHE A 18 2.25 -2.89 -3.98
N ILE A 19 2.04 -4.13 -3.54
CA ILE A 19 0.76 -4.83 -3.61
C ILE A 19 0.45 -5.60 -2.32
N GLY A 20 -0.80 -6.03 -2.16
CA GLY A 20 -1.16 -7.10 -1.24
C GLY A 20 -0.92 -8.48 -1.89
N LYS A 21 -0.64 -9.50 -1.09
CA LYS A 21 -0.31 -10.87 -1.56
C LYS A 21 -1.38 -11.51 -2.43
N ASP A 22 -2.62 -11.10 -2.27
CA ASP A 22 -3.76 -11.55 -3.09
C ASP A 22 -3.66 -11.12 -4.55
N ASN A 23 -2.81 -10.15 -4.87
CA ASN A 23 -2.56 -9.65 -6.22
C ASN A 23 -1.26 -10.18 -6.88
N ILE A 24 -0.54 -11.12 -6.25
CA ILE A 24 0.74 -11.63 -6.78
C ILE A 24 0.58 -12.19 -8.20
N VAL A 25 -0.42 -13.02 -8.46
CA VAL A 25 -0.65 -13.61 -9.79
C VAL A 25 -0.84 -12.54 -10.85
N PHE A 26 -1.59 -11.48 -10.55
CA PHE A 26 -1.86 -10.41 -11.49
C PHE A 26 -0.61 -9.56 -11.79
N HIS A 27 0.17 -9.21 -10.77
CA HIS A 27 1.34 -8.33 -10.93
C HIS A 27 2.63 -9.05 -11.29
N CYS A 28 2.76 -10.35 -11.00
CA CYS A 28 3.97 -11.11 -11.30
C CYS A 28 3.85 -11.99 -12.56
N ILE A 29 2.64 -12.31 -13.00
CA ILE A 29 2.41 -13.19 -14.15
C ILE A 29 1.58 -12.50 -15.23
N ILE A 30 0.31 -12.19 -14.95
CA ILE A 30 -0.63 -11.74 -15.98
C ILE A 30 -0.20 -10.40 -16.57
N PHE A 31 -0.02 -9.38 -15.74
CA PHE A 31 0.34 -8.04 -16.21
C PHE A 31 1.71 -8.00 -16.91
N PRO A 32 2.79 -8.60 -16.37
CA PRO A 32 4.06 -8.70 -17.09
C PRO A 32 3.96 -9.42 -18.43
N CYS A 33 3.16 -10.49 -18.54
CA CYS A 33 2.92 -11.16 -19.81
C CYS A 33 2.24 -10.24 -20.84
N MET A 34 1.27 -9.45 -20.42
CA MET A 34 0.62 -8.47 -21.29
C MET A 34 1.59 -7.39 -21.78
N LEU A 35 2.39 -6.81 -20.86
CA LEU A 35 3.39 -5.80 -21.21
C LEU A 35 4.44 -6.36 -22.18
N LYS A 36 4.91 -7.59 -21.92
CA LYS A 36 5.88 -8.25 -22.79
C LYS A 36 5.31 -8.61 -24.16
N ALA A 37 4.05 -9.00 -24.24
CA ALA A 37 3.40 -9.31 -25.50
C ALA A 37 3.18 -8.06 -26.36
N GLU A 38 2.88 -6.92 -25.75
CA GLU A 38 2.80 -5.63 -26.43
C GLU A 38 4.17 -5.16 -26.91
N GLY A 39 5.20 -5.29 -26.07
CA GLY A 39 6.62 -5.17 -26.44
C GLY A 39 7.25 -3.79 -26.27
N SER A 40 6.49 -2.72 -26.06
CA SER A 40 7.02 -1.36 -25.90
C SER A 40 7.16 -0.90 -24.45
N PHE A 41 6.60 -1.65 -23.49
CA PHE A 41 6.62 -1.32 -22.06
C PHE A 41 7.76 -2.00 -21.32
N ILE A 42 8.28 -1.32 -20.31
CA ILE A 42 9.20 -1.92 -19.33
C ILE A 42 8.44 -2.91 -18.44
N LEU A 43 9.17 -3.87 -17.89
CA LEU A 43 8.63 -4.82 -16.92
C LEU A 43 8.92 -4.36 -15.49
N PRO A 44 8.14 -4.79 -14.47
CA PRO A 44 8.46 -4.52 -13.09
C PRO A 44 9.82 -5.09 -12.67
N ASP A 45 10.67 -4.26 -12.06
CA ASP A 45 11.93 -4.68 -11.46
C ASP A 45 11.72 -5.43 -10.15
N ASN A 46 10.69 -5.04 -9.39
CA ASN A 46 10.36 -5.64 -8.12
C ASN A 46 8.86 -5.49 -7.83
N VAL A 47 8.31 -6.49 -7.14
CA VAL A 47 6.90 -6.52 -6.71
C VAL A 47 6.84 -6.88 -5.23
N PRO A 48 7.11 -5.93 -4.32
CA PRO A 48 6.93 -6.14 -2.89
C PRO A 48 5.47 -6.45 -2.57
N ALA A 49 5.21 -7.68 -2.08
CA ALA A 49 3.87 -8.14 -1.74
C ALA A 49 3.72 -8.20 -0.22
N ASN A 50 2.82 -7.39 0.32
CA ASN A 50 2.53 -7.35 1.74
C ASN A 50 1.50 -8.41 2.14
N GLU A 51 1.62 -8.90 3.36
CA GLU A 51 0.60 -9.67 4.07
C GLU A 51 -0.61 -8.78 4.42
N PHE A 52 -1.58 -9.29 5.16
CA PHE A 52 -2.78 -8.51 5.49
C PHE A 52 -2.57 -7.56 6.66
N LEU A 53 -3.26 -6.41 6.58
CA LEU A 53 -3.45 -5.50 7.69
C LEU A 53 -4.83 -5.75 8.31
N ASN A 54 -4.85 -6.04 9.60
CA ASN A 54 -6.07 -6.17 10.39
C ASN A 54 -6.36 -4.85 11.14
N LEU A 55 -7.55 -4.73 11.66
CA LEU A 55 -8.01 -3.60 12.48
C LEU A 55 -8.57 -4.11 13.79
N GLU A 56 -7.97 -3.68 14.92
CA GLU A 56 -8.39 -4.07 16.28
C GLU A 56 -8.53 -5.61 16.43
N GLY A 57 -7.56 -6.35 15.87
CA GLY A 57 -7.51 -7.81 15.94
C GLY A 57 -8.42 -8.54 14.95
N GLU A 58 -9.19 -7.84 14.14
CA GLU A 58 -10.11 -8.44 13.17
C GLU A 58 -9.76 -8.06 11.73
N LYS A 59 -10.13 -8.93 10.80
CA LYS A 59 -9.98 -8.67 9.37
C LYS A 59 -10.82 -7.47 8.94
N ILE A 60 -10.18 -6.51 8.27
CA ILE A 60 -10.87 -5.36 7.65
C ILE A 60 -11.94 -5.87 6.67
N SER A 61 -13.15 -5.30 6.77
CA SER A 61 -14.29 -5.70 5.96
C SER A 61 -15.20 -4.51 5.66
N THR A 62 -15.31 -4.16 4.40
CA THR A 62 -16.20 -3.09 3.93
C THR A 62 -17.67 -3.47 4.10
N SER A 63 -18.03 -4.72 3.83
CA SER A 63 -19.40 -5.21 3.97
C SER A 63 -19.91 -5.23 5.41
N ARG A 64 -19.02 -5.38 6.39
CA ARG A 64 -19.34 -5.30 7.83
C ARG A 64 -19.12 -3.90 8.42
N ASN A 65 -18.75 -2.92 7.59
CA ASN A 65 -18.35 -1.59 8.02
C ASN A 65 -17.23 -1.60 9.09
N HIS A 66 -16.36 -2.62 9.03
CA HIS A 66 -15.20 -2.74 9.91
C HIS A 66 -13.94 -2.29 9.17
N ALA A 67 -13.73 -0.97 9.14
CA ALA A 67 -12.61 -0.32 8.46
C ALA A 67 -12.39 1.08 9.03
N VAL A 68 -11.20 1.64 8.81
CA VAL A 68 -10.97 3.07 8.98
C VAL A 68 -11.18 3.74 7.63
N TRP A 69 -12.25 4.51 7.51
CA TRP A 69 -12.56 5.25 6.30
C TRP A 69 -11.71 6.51 6.25
N LEU A 70 -10.85 6.63 5.24
CA LEU A 70 -9.89 7.73 5.15
C LEU A 70 -10.57 9.11 5.12
N HIS A 71 -11.72 9.24 4.46
CA HIS A 71 -12.47 10.50 4.41
C HIS A 71 -13.05 10.90 5.78
N GLU A 72 -13.44 9.94 6.62
CA GLU A 72 -13.86 10.17 8.00
C GLU A 72 -12.66 10.53 8.88
N TYR A 73 -11.58 9.76 8.78
CA TYR A 73 -10.33 10.06 9.48
C TYR A 73 -9.85 11.50 9.23
N LEU A 74 -9.80 11.93 7.97
CA LEU A 74 -9.34 13.28 7.61
C LEU A 74 -10.27 14.40 8.12
N LYS A 75 -11.54 14.09 8.32
CA LYS A 75 -12.53 15.01 8.88
C LYS A 75 -12.43 15.11 10.40
N GLU A 76 -12.24 13.99 11.08
CA GLU A 76 -12.17 13.91 12.55
C GLU A 76 -10.80 14.32 13.10
N LEU A 77 -9.73 14.04 12.36
CA LEU A 77 -8.34 14.34 12.71
C LEU A 77 -7.67 15.21 11.64
N PRO A 78 -8.13 16.46 11.45
CA PRO A 78 -7.60 17.33 10.42
C PRO A 78 -6.11 17.64 10.66
N GLY A 79 -5.31 17.57 9.59
CA GLY A 79 -3.87 17.84 9.65
C GLY A 79 -3.01 16.64 10.09
N ARG A 80 -3.62 15.54 10.55
CA ARG A 80 -2.88 14.36 11.06
C ARG A 80 -2.69 13.22 10.05
N ARG A 81 -2.67 13.52 8.77
CA ARG A 81 -2.49 12.52 7.71
C ARG A 81 -1.09 11.91 7.71
N ASP A 82 -0.07 12.68 8.07
CA ASP A 82 1.31 12.18 8.04
C ASP A 82 1.60 11.29 9.26
N GLU A 83 0.95 11.54 10.40
CA GLU A 83 0.96 10.63 11.55
C GLU A 83 0.38 9.26 11.17
N LEU A 84 -0.76 9.24 10.46
CA LEU A 84 -1.34 7.97 9.99
C LEU A 84 -0.40 7.24 9.02
N ARG A 85 0.19 7.95 8.07
CA ARG A 85 1.16 7.38 7.12
C ARG A 85 2.38 6.83 7.83
N TYR A 86 2.91 7.54 8.82
CA TYR A 86 4.02 7.09 9.63
C TYR A 86 3.70 5.79 10.37
N VAL A 87 2.56 5.76 11.09
CA VAL A 87 2.16 4.57 11.85
C VAL A 87 1.94 3.38 10.92
N LEU A 88 1.22 3.54 9.81
CA LEU A 88 1.00 2.47 8.83
C LEU A 88 2.31 1.94 8.25
N ASN A 89 3.27 2.81 7.97
CA ASN A 89 4.59 2.42 7.49
C ASN A 89 5.38 1.63 8.55
N SER A 90 5.30 2.05 9.82
CA SER A 90 6.00 1.40 10.93
C SER A 90 5.48 0.00 11.27
N ILE A 91 4.23 -0.30 10.89
CA ILE A 91 3.60 -1.62 11.08
C ILE A 91 3.38 -2.36 9.75
N SER A 92 4.11 -1.98 8.71
CA SER A 92 3.95 -2.58 7.38
C SER A 92 4.03 -4.11 7.43
N PRO A 93 3.03 -4.84 6.91
CA PRO A 93 2.95 -6.30 7.03
C PRO A 93 3.84 -6.98 5.97
N GLU A 94 5.16 -6.82 6.06
CA GLU A 94 6.10 -7.31 5.05
C GLU A 94 6.24 -8.84 5.05
N THR A 95 6.28 -9.46 6.24
CA THR A 95 6.54 -10.91 6.38
C THR A 95 5.45 -11.67 7.13
N LYS A 96 4.56 -10.96 7.79
CA LYS A 96 3.41 -11.50 8.53
C LYS A 96 2.31 -10.47 8.59
N ASP A 97 1.08 -10.91 8.87
CA ASP A 97 -0.03 -10.00 9.10
C ASP A 97 0.29 -9.01 10.23
N ALA A 98 -0.13 -7.77 10.05
CA ALA A 98 -0.05 -6.72 11.05
C ALA A 98 -1.45 -6.34 11.54
N ASP A 99 -1.50 -5.69 12.68
CA ASP A 99 -2.73 -5.19 13.28
C ASP A 99 -2.61 -3.69 13.55
N PHE A 100 -3.58 -2.93 13.07
CA PHE A 100 -3.70 -1.52 13.40
C PHE A 100 -4.65 -1.37 14.59
N THR A 101 -4.17 -0.76 15.67
CA THR A 101 -5.01 -0.40 16.82
C THR A 101 -4.93 1.09 17.09
N TRP A 102 -6.02 1.72 17.51
CA TRP A 102 -6.02 3.13 17.89
C TRP A 102 -5.14 3.40 19.10
N LYS A 103 -5.00 2.44 20.00
CA LYS A 103 -4.10 2.52 21.13
C LYS A 103 -2.63 2.64 20.71
N ASP A 104 -2.20 1.78 19.81
CA ASP A 104 -0.82 1.81 19.29
C ASP A 104 -0.57 3.05 18.45
N TYR A 105 -1.55 3.46 17.65
CA TYR A 105 -1.51 4.73 16.92
C TYR A 105 -1.23 5.90 17.87
N GLN A 106 -2.04 6.07 18.93
CA GLN A 106 -1.87 7.14 19.91
C GLN A 106 -0.52 7.06 20.61
N GLN A 107 -0.11 5.86 21.00
CA GLN A 107 1.19 5.65 21.68
C GLN A 107 2.35 6.06 20.76
N LYS A 108 2.37 5.60 19.52
CA LYS A 108 3.44 5.91 18.56
C LYS A 108 3.48 7.41 18.24
N VAL A 109 2.36 8.03 17.98
CA VAL A 109 2.31 9.48 17.73
C VAL A 109 2.88 10.25 18.90
N ASN A 110 2.50 9.92 20.13
CA ASN A 110 2.94 10.64 21.33
C ASN A 110 4.40 10.37 21.72
N SER A 111 4.95 9.21 21.36
CA SER A 111 6.31 8.84 21.77
C SER A 111 7.37 9.07 20.70
N GLU A 112 6.97 9.11 19.42
CA GLU A 112 7.92 9.12 18.30
C GLU A 112 7.82 10.40 17.45
N LEU A 113 6.67 11.09 17.46
CA LEU A 113 6.41 12.26 16.61
C LEU A 113 6.18 13.58 17.38
N VAL A 114 6.07 13.55 18.70
CA VAL A 114 5.87 14.74 19.56
C VAL A 114 7.13 15.07 20.34
#